data_57b2bde0e5b6440aa335e1c84d9c181e
#
_entry.id   57b2bde0e5b6440aa335e1c84d9c181e
#
_cell.length_a   1.000
_cell.length_b   1.000
_cell.length_c   1.000
_cell.angle_alpha   90.00
_cell.angle_beta   90.00
_cell.angle_gamma   90.00
#
_symmetry.space_group_name_H-M   'P 1'
#
loop_
_entity.id
_entity.type
_entity.pdbx_description
1 polymer ?
#
loop_
_entity_poly.entity_id
_entity_poly.type
_entity_poly.pdbx_seq_one_letter_code
_entity_poly.pdbx_strand_id
1 'polypeptide(L)'
;MERDPEPQLHDRILILRQPWLRLILAGEKTLEVRGKPFAPGMYWLGHKSNIYGVVRLGTAIRIETAEAWNECYAEHLVDLPMPPYE
;
A
#
# COMPACT_ATOMS: atom_id res chain seq x y z
N MET A 1 19.51 -10.26 23.23
CA MET A 1 19.46 -10.26 21.76
C MET A 1 18.01 -10.13 21.32
N GLU A 2 17.74 -9.10 20.53
CA GLU A 2 16.40 -8.87 20.03
C GLU A 2 16.12 -9.77 18.82
N ARG A 3 14.90 -10.23 18.72
CA ARG A 3 14.43 -10.92 17.54
C ARG A 3 13.88 -9.92 16.54
N ASP A 4 13.97 -10.26 15.27
CA ASP A 4 13.21 -9.54 14.26
C ASP A 4 11.71 -9.66 14.57
N PRO A 5 10.92 -8.60 14.29
CA PRO A 5 9.50 -8.69 14.55
C PRO A 5 8.84 -9.79 13.69
N GLU A 6 7.90 -10.49 14.30
CA GLU A 6 7.13 -11.53 13.62
C GLU A 6 5.65 -11.16 13.63
N PRO A 7 4.89 -11.49 12.55
CA PRO A 7 3.45 -11.25 12.55
C PRO A 7 2.77 -12.03 13.66
N GLN A 8 1.82 -11.38 14.32
CA GLN A 8 0.97 -11.99 15.33
C GLN A 8 -0.43 -12.22 14.77
N LEU A 9 -1.22 -13.05 15.43
CA LEU A 9 -2.55 -13.42 14.94
C LEU A 9 -3.46 -12.24 14.69
N HIS A 10 -3.33 -11.16 15.46
CA HIS A 10 -4.18 -9.96 15.37
C HIS A 10 -3.57 -8.85 14.54
N ASP A 11 -2.38 -9.06 13.99
CA ASP A 11 -1.73 -8.02 13.18
C ASP A 11 -2.45 -7.84 11.85
N ARG A 12 -2.46 -6.60 11.38
CA ARG A 12 -3.05 -6.26 10.10
C ARG A 12 -2.06 -6.53 8.98
N ILE A 13 -2.55 -7.12 7.91
CA ILE A 13 -1.74 -7.49 6.75
C ILE A 13 -2.33 -6.82 5.52
N LEU A 14 -1.47 -6.15 4.76
CA LEU A 14 -1.82 -5.56 3.47
C LEU A 14 -1.32 -6.51 2.38
N ILE A 15 -2.26 -7.12 1.66
CA ILE A 15 -1.92 -8.04 0.57
C ILE A 15 -1.64 -7.23 -0.68
N LEU A 16 -0.47 -7.42 -1.26
CA LEU A 16 -0.01 -6.69 -2.44
C LEU A 16 0.34 -7.65 -3.57
N ARG A 17 0.12 -7.17 -4.79
CA ARG A 17 0.58 -7.85 -6.00
C ARG A 17 1.85 -7.18 -6.51
N GLN A 18 2.63 -7.89 -7.32
CA GLN A 18 3.73 -7.27 -8.04
C GLN A 18 3.19 -6.49 -9.26
N PRO A 19 3.82 -5.39 -9.65
CA PRO A 19 5.08 -4.86 -9.12
C PRO A 19 4.95 -3.97 -7.88
N TRP A 20 3.73 -3.81 -7.34
CA TRP A 20 3.46 -2.83 -6.28
C TRP A 20 4.25 -3.12 -5.00
N LEU A 21 4.32 -4.40 -4.61
CA LEU A 21 5.10 -4.80 -3.44
C LEU A 21 6.57 -4.38 -3.58
N ARG A 22 7.19 -4.68 -4.72
CA ARG A 22 8.60 -4.33 -4.95
C ARG A 22 8.81 -2.81 -4.90
N LEU A 23 7.91 -2.04 -5.51
CA LEU A 23 8.01 -0.59 -5.56
C LEU A 23 7.85 0.05 -4.16
N ILE A 24 6.97 -0.51 -3.34
CA ILE A 24 6.79 -0.05 -1.95
C ILE A 24 8.03 -0.39 -1.11
N LEU A 25 8.55 -1.60 -1.23
CA LEU A 25 9.75 -2.01 -0.49
C LEU A 25 10.98 -1.19 -0.88
N ALA A 26 11.07 -0.78 -2.14
CA ALA A 26 12.15 0.08 -2.63
C ALA A 26 11.97 1.56 -2.25
N GLY A 27 10.83 1.94 -1.69
CA GLY A 27 10.53 3.33 -1.36
C GLY A 27 10.16 4.19 -2.56
N GLU A 28 9.95 3.59 -3.73
CA GLU A 28 9.59 4.32 -4.95
C GLU A 28 8.09 4.64 -5.01
N LYS A 29 7.27 3.72 -4.52
CA LYS A 29 5.82 3.90 -4.44
C LYS A 29 5.44 4.26 -3.01
N THR A 30 4.87 5.45 -2.82
CA THR A 30 4.52 5.97 -1.50
C THR A 30 3.01 6.14 -1.30
N LEU A 31 2.21 5.78 -2.29
CA LEU A 31 0.75 5.85 -2.23
C LEU A 31 0.17 4.56 -2.79
N GLU A 32 -0.49 3.78 -1.94
CA GLU A 32 -1.19 2.57 -2.36
C GLU A 32 -2.65 2.89 -2.66
N VAL A 33 -3.15 2.38 -3.79
CA VAL A 33 -4.49 2.66 -4.27
C VAL A 33 -5.43 1.52 -3.93
N ARG A 34 -6.51 1.83 -3.24
CA ARG A 34 -7.53 0.85 -2.83
C ARG A 34 -8.92 1.43 -3.05
N GLY A 35 -9.88 0.56 -3.28
CA GLY A 35 -11.28 0.96 -3.46
C GLY A 35 -11.95 1.40 -2.17
N LYS A 36 -11.39 1.04 -1.01
CA LYS A 36 -11.90 1.40 0.31
C LYS A 36 -10.75 1.90 1.18
N PRO A 37 -11.02 2.85 2.09
CA PRO A 37 -9.97 3.33 2.98
C PRO A 37 -9.56 2.26 3.99
N PHE A 38 -8.27 2.15 4.25
CA PHE A 38 -7.73 1.33 5.32
C PHE A 38 -7.45 2.24 6.52
N ALA A 39 -7.66 1.72 7.71
CA ALA A 39 -7.35 2.48 8.93
C ALA A 39 -5.86 2.81 9.00
N PRO A 40 -5.48 4.02 9.47
CA PRO A 40 -4.07 4.34 9.68
C PRO A 40 -3.41 3.39 10.66
N GLY A 41 -2.11 3.19 10.54
CA GLY A 41 -1.32 2.39 11.46
C GLY A 41 -0.37 1.44 10.75
N MET A 42 0.15 0.48 11.49
CA MET A 42 1.14 -0.46 10.98
C MET A 42 0.50 -1.66 10.31
N TYR A 43 1.06 -2.06 9.18
CA TYR A 43 0.62 -3.22 8.42
C TYR A 43 1.83 -4.02 7.97
N TRP A 44 1.70 -5.34 8.04
CA TRP A 44 2.64 -6.24 7.39
C TRP A 44 2.33 -6.30 5.90
N LEU A 45 3.36 -6.43 5.08
CA LEU A 45 3.19 -6.56 3.62
C LEU A 45 3.21 -8.03 3.24
N GLY A 46 2.10 -8.51 2.69
CA GLY A 46 1.93 -9.91 2.32
C GLY A 46 1.80 -10.12 0.81
N HIS A 47 2.35 -11.22 0.33
CA HIS A 47 2.23 -11.66 -1.06
C HIS A 47 2.45 -13.16 -1.13
N LYS A 48 1.51 -13.88 -1.75
CA LYS A 48 1.59 -15.34 -1.93
C LYS A 48 1.98 -16.08 -0.66
N SER A 49 1.26 -15.81 0.42
CA SER A 49 1.43 -16.44 1.73
C SER A 49 2.76 -16.13 2.44
N ASN A 50 3.52 -15.16 1.97
CA ASN A 50 4.75 -14.71 2.60
C ASN A 50 4.63 -13.28 3.09
N ILE A 51 5.44 -12.94 4.09
CA ILE A 51 5.54 -11.61 4.65
C ILE A 51 6.88 -11.02 4.22
N TYR A 52 6.86 -9.79 3.69
CA TYR A 52 8.06 -9.18 3.11
C TYR A 52 8.51 -7.91 3.83
N GLY A 53 7.73 -7.43 4.76
CA GLY A 53 8.09 -6.22 5.49
C GLY A 53 6.91 -5.61 6.20
N VAL A 54 7.11 -4.42 6.73
CA VAL A 54 6.08 -3.69 7.46
C VAL A 54 6.08 -2.24 7.01
N VAL A 55 4.88 -1.63 6.94
CA VAL A 55 4.74 -0.22 6.60
C VAL A 55 3.78 0.44 7.56
N ARG A 56 3.89 1.75 7.68
CA ARG A 56 2.90 2.58 8.37
C ARG A 56 2.02 3.25 7.32
N LEU A 57 0.72 2.99 7.37
CA LEU A 57 -0.25 3.73 6.56
C LEU A 57 -0.65 5.00 7.29
N GLY A 58 -0.62 6.11 6.59
CA GLY A 58 -1.17 7.37 7.07
C GLY A 58 -2.67 7.44 6.84
N THR A 59 -3.23 8.62 7.04
CA THR A 59 -4.65 8.87 6.78
C THR A 59 -4.96 8.67 5.30
N ALA A 60 -6.02 7.92 5.02
CA ALA A 60 -6.46 7.72 3.64
C ALA A 60 -6.92 9.03 3.02
N ILE A 61 -6.56 9.24 1.76
CA ILE A 61 -7.06 10.37 0.98
C ILE A 61 -7.95 9.84 -0.13
N ARG A 62 -8.99 10.60 -0.45
CA ARG A 62 -9.91 10.23 -1.52
C ARG A 62 -9.52 10.96 -2.80
N ILE A 63 -9.29 10.20 -3.87
CA ILE A 63 -8.97 10.77 -5.18
C ILE A 63 -10.24 10.67 -6.02
N GLU A 64 -10.85 11.82 -6.35
CA GLU A 64 -12.16 11.86 -7.01
C GLU A 64 -12.09 12.29 -8.47
N THR A 65 -10.97 12.84 -8.93
CA THR A 65 -10.85 13.36 -10.29
C THR A 65 -9.65 12.76 -11.01
N ALA A 66 -9.74 12.68 -12.33
CA ALA A 66 -8.61 12.24 -13.15
C ALA A 66 -7.41 13.18 -13.01
N GLU A 67 -7.64 14.48 -12.79
CA GLU A 67 -6.56 15.43 -12.57
C GLU A 67 -5.79 15.13 -11.29
N ALA A 68 -6.51 14.91 -10.18
CA ALA A 68 -5.88 14.56 -8.91
C ALA A 68 -5.14 13.22 -9.02
N TRP A 69 -5.71 12.25 -9.73
CA TRP A 69 -5.05 10.97 -10.01
C TRP A 69 -3.71 11.18 -10.72
N ASN A 70 -3.72 11.98 -11.78
CA ASN A 70 -2.50 12.26 -12.55
C ASN A 70 -1.45 13.04 -11.75
N GLU A 71 -1.89 13.95 -10.90
CA GLU A 71 -0.98 14.70 -10.02
C GLU A 71 -0.28 13.82 -9.00
N CYS A 72 -0.90 12.70 -8.61
CA CYS A 72 -0.31 11.75 -7.67
C CYS A 72 0.52 10.65 -8.35
N TYR A 73 0.78 10.76 -9.65
CA TYR A 73 1.46 9.68 -10.37
C TYR A 73 2.81 9.31 -9.74
N ALA A 74 3.60 10.29 -9.34
CA ALA A 74 4.91 10.03 -8.75
C ALA A 74 4.82 9.21 -7.46
N GLU A 75 3.69 9.26 -6.77
CA GLU A 75 3.46 8.52 -5.54
C GLU A 75 2.84 7.14 -5.79
N HIS A 76 1.82 7.02 -6.66
CA HIS A 76 1.15 5.73 -6.87
C HIS A 76 1.78 4.87 -7.96
N LEU A 77 2.40 5.46 -8.95
CA LEU A 77 3.11 4.77 -10.05
C LEU A 77 2.23 3.83 -10.89
N VAL A 78 0.93 4.10 -10.95
CA VAL A 78 -0.01 3.31 -11.75
C VAL A 78 -0.17 3.96 -13.11
N ASP A 79 0.26 3.28 -14.17
CA ASP A 79 0.24 3.79 -15.54
C ASP A 79 -1.13 3.74 -16.23
N LEU A 80 -2.14 3.27 -15.53
CA LEU A 80 -3.49 3.15 -16.05
C LEU A 80 -4.33 4.38 -15.66
N PRO A 81 -5.41 4.67 -16.39
CA PRO A 81 -6.37 5.69 -15.97
C PRO A 81 -6.92 5.39 -14.58
N MET A 82 -7.43 6.41 -13.92
CA MET A 82 -8.04 6.27 -12.61
C MET A 82 -9.10 5.18 -12.62
N PRO A 83 -9.02 4.17 -11.71
CA PRO A 83 -10.03 3.12 -11.66
C PRO A 83 -11.41 3.68 -11.30
N PRO A 84 -12.49 3.03 -11.77
CA PRO A 84 -13.86 3.46 -11.45
C PRO A 84 -14.29 2.94 -10.08
N TYR A 85 -13.60 3.31 -9.02
CA TYR A 85 -13.99 2.93 -7.67
C TYR A 85 -15.23 3.70 -7.24
N GLU A 86 -16.10 3.00 -6.58
CA GLU A 86 -17.30 3.57 -5.99
C GLU A 86 -17.18 3.66 -4.46
#